data_fd0c0541ecb7696c3dfbadb0738c3fff
#
_entry.id   fd0c0541ecb7696c3dfbadb0738c3fff
#
_cell.length_a   1.000
_cell.length_b   1.000
_cell.length_c   1.000
_cell.angle_alpha   90.00
_cell.angle_beta   90.00
_cell.angle_gamma   90.00
#
_symmetry.space_group_name_H-M   'P 1'
#
loop_
_entity.id
_entity.type
_entity.pdbx_description
1 polymer ?
#
loop_
_entity_poly.entity_id
_entity_poly.type
_entity_poly.pdbx_seq_one_letter_code
_entity_poly.pdbx_strand_id
1 'polypeptide(L)'
;RGNELGVALIDAAREEGIRITLIDACYLRGGLDGRPLEAEQQSFSDGNADRWARRMDELKGADGVRIGAAIHSVRAVDAESMRIVATWAREHRAPLHIHLAEQLAEVEECLRVEGCTPTELLEREGILGPDLTAVHSIHVNARDISLLGDNQVSICACTTTERDLGDRIAPLTALADAGCALTVGSDSNAVIDILEEARGLEVDQRRATGRRVLHEPEELLSAATVNGMRALGWDAGELRVGMLADFITLEQTRNHWRELTPAYLAYGFSGRDVTNVVVGGETVVQA
;
A
#
# COMPACT_ATOMS: atom_id res chain seq x y z
N ARG A 1 -11.22 3.07 -20.96
CA ARG A 1 -11.69 1.78 -20.41
C ARG A 1 -13.00 1.95 -19.64
N GLY A 2 -13.68 0.85 -19.28
CA GLY A 2 -14.85 0.84 -18.40
C GLY A 2 -14.52 0.36 -16.98
N ASN A 3 -15.56 0.12 -16.17
CA ASN A 3 -15.45 -0.31 -14.76
C ASN A 3 -15.64 -1.83 -14.57
N GLU A 4 -15.75 -2.60 -15.67
CA GLU A 4 -16.13 -4.02 -15.63
C GLU A 4 -15.20 -4.85 -14.75
N LEU A 5 -13.87 -4.61 -14.83
CA LEU A 5 -12.88 -5.30 -14.01
C LEU A 5 -13.01 -4.93 -12.52
N GLY A 6 -13.17 -3.65 -12.23
CA GLY A 6 -13.38 -3.17 -10.87
C GLY A 6 -14.67 -3.74 -10.24
N VAL A 7 -15.76 -3.77 -11.00
CA VAL A 7 -17.01 -4.38 -10.56
C VAL A 7 -16.84 -5.87 -10.30
N ALA A 8 -16.14 -6.60 -11.18
CA ALA A 8 -15.87 -8.03 -10.98
C ALA A 8 -15.07 -8.31 -9.70
N LEU A 9 -14.08 -7.46 -9.37
CA LEU A 9 -13.32 -7.57 -8.13
C LEU A 9 -14.19 -7.30 -6.89
N ILE A 10 -15.08 -6.30 -6.97
CA ILE A 10 -16.04 -6.01 -5.89
C ILE A 10 -16.98 -7.21 -5.68
N ASP A 11 -17.49 -7.78 -6.77
CA ASP A 11 -18.39 -8.93 -6.69
C ASP A 11 -17.69 -10.17 -6.12
N ALA A 12 -16.44 -10.44 -6.53
CA ALA A 12 -15.63 -11.51 -5.95
C ALA A 12 -15.39 -11.31 -4.44
N ALA A 13 -15.08 -10.08 -4.01
CA ALA A 13 -14.90 -9.78 -2.58
C ALA A 13 -16.21 -10.01 -1.79
N ARG A 14 -17.36 -9.69 -2.37
CA ARG A 14 -18.67 -9.94 -1.75
C ARG A 14 -19.00 -11.43 -1.66
N GLU A 15 -18.68 -12.19 -2.70
CA GLU A 15 -18.87 -13.65 -2.72
C GLU A 15 -18.02 -14.33 -1.64
N GLU A 16 -16.80 -13.87 -1.45
CA GLU A 16 -15.89 -14.37 -0.40
C GLU A 16 -16.19 -13.79 1.00
N GLY A 17 -17.10 -12.82 1.11
CA GLY A 17 -17.49 -12.20 2.38
C GLY A 17 -16.41 -11.26 2.98
N ILE A 18 -15.47 -10.78 2.19
CA ILE A 18 -14.39 -9.89 2.65
C ILE A 18 -14.67 -8.43 2.28
N ARG A 19 -14.06 -7.50 3.05
CA ARG A 19 -14.04 -6.09 2.68
C ARG A 19 -13.06 -5.83 1.55
N ILE A 20 -13.38 -4.85 0.72
CA ILE A 20 -12.50 -4.40 -0.35
C ILE A 20 -12.40 -2.87 -0.35
N THR A 21 -11.20 -2.35 -0.54
CA THR A 21 -10.98 -1.01 -1.07
C THR A 21 -10.47 -1.17 -2.49
N LEU A 22 -11.34 -0.90 -3.46
CA LEU A 22 -10.95 -0.91 -4.87
C LEU A 22 -10.17 0.36 -5.16
N ILE A 23 -8.85 0.24 -5.29
CA ILE A 23 -7.96 1.35 -5.63
C ILE A 23 -7.73 1.31 -7.14
N ASP A 24 -8.34 2.25 -7.86
CA ASP A 24 -8.21 2.33 -9.31
C ASP A 24 -7.08 3.27 -9.72
N ALA A 25 -6.15 2.77 -10.51
CA ALA A 25 -4.97 3.51 -10.92
C ALA A 25 -5.19 4.31 -12.20
N CYS A 26 -4.87 5.59 -12.16
CA CYS A 26 -4.68 6.43 -13.33
C CYS A 26 -3.35 6.07 -13.99
N TYR A 27 -3.38 5.70 -15.29
CA TYR A 27 -2.22 5.24 -16.06
C TYR A 27 -2.29 5.80 -17.47
N LEU A 28 -1.40 6.74 -17.82
CA LEU A 28 -1.58 7.58 -19.03
C LEU A 28 -0.42 7.53 -20.03
N ARG A 29 0.82 7.27 -19.55
CA ARG A 29 2.02 7.34 -20.40
C ARG A 29 3.05 6.25 -20.02
N GLY A 30 3.97 5.96 -20.94
CA GLY A 30 4.98 4.92 -20.80
C GLY A 30 6.27 5.35 -20.08
N GLY A 31 6.44 6.65 -19.79
CA GLY A 31 7.62 7.19 -19.10
C GLY A 31 7.54 8.69 -18.87
N LEU A 32 8.44 9.22 -18.06
CA LEU A 32 8.53 10.66 -17.75
C LEU A 32 8.80 11.55 -18.97
N ASP A 33 9.44 11.01 -20.00
CA ASP A 33 9.65 11.67 -21.28
C ASP A 33 8.36 11.83 -22.13
N GLY A 34 7.23 11.35 -21.64
CA GLY A 34 5.93 11.45 -22.30
C GLY A 34 5.72 10.42 -23.41
N ARG A 35 6.59 9.39 -23.51
CA ARG A 35 6.40 8.32 -24.52
C ARG A 35 5.04 7.63 -24.34
N PRO A 36 4.42 7.20 -25.44
CA PRO A 36 3.11 6.56 -25.39
C PRO A 36 3.17 5.21 -24.64
N LEU A 37 2.01 4.78 -24.18
CA LEU A 37 1.82 3.45 -23.61
C LEU A 37 2.11 2.36 -24.65
N GLU A 38 2.74 1.28 -24.23
CA GLU A 38 2.87 0.07 -25.03
C GLU A 38 1.52 -0.63 -25.20
N ALA A 39 1.43 -1.56 -26.14
CA ALA A 39 0.15 -2.20 -26.51
C ALA A 39 -0.55 -2.87 -25.30
N GLU A 40 0.23 -3.54 -24.47
CA GLU A 40 -0.24 -4.24 -23.26
C GLU A 40 -0.74 -3.27 -22.19
N GLN A 41 -0.16 -2.08 -22.12
CA GLN A 41 -0.50 -1.04 -21.15
C GLN A 41 -1.76 -0.25 -21.54
N GLN A 42 -2.12 -0.21 -22.81
CA GLN A 42 -3.25 0.60 -23.32
C GLN A 42 -4.60 0.20 -22.72
N SER A 43 -4.77 -1.08 -22.36
CA SER A 43 -5.98 -1.61 -21.70
C SER A 43 -6.24 -0.98 -20.33
N PHE A 44 -5.21 -0.45 -19.68
CA PHE A 44 -5.30 0.18 -18.35
C PHE A 44 -5.53 1.69 -18.42
N SER A 45 -5.51 2.30 -19.60
CA SER A 45 -5.60 3.76 -19.73
C SER A 45 -7.01 4.25 -20.04
N ASP A 46 -7.35 5.38 -19.46
CA ASP A 46 -8.53 6.18 -19.79
C ASP A 46 -8.23 7.25 -20.85
N GLY A 47 -6.95 7.37 -21.26
CA GLY A 47 -6.47 8.34 -22.23
C GLY A 47 -6.15 9.72 -21.64
N ASN A 48 -6.83 10.16 -20.58
CA ASN A 48 -6.49 11.33 -19.76
C ASN A 48 -7.16 11.26 -18.37
N ALA A 49 -6.69 12.10 -17.44
CA ALA A 49 -7.14 12.09 -16.04
C ALA A 49 -8.59 12.55 -15.87
N ASP A 50 -9.11 13.46 -16.71
CA ASP A 50 -10.53 13.87 -16.64
C ASP A 50 -11.49 12.73 -17.01
N ARG A 51 -11.10 11.88 -17.95
CA ARG A 51 -11.88 10.69 -18.32
C ARG A 51 -11.80 9.64 -17.23
N TRP A 52 -10.62 9.46 -16.62
CA TRP A 52 -10.44 8.63 -15.45
C TRP A 52 -11.36 9.10 -14.31
N ALA A 53 -11.33 10.39 -13.94
CA ALA A 53 -12.16 10.95 -12.88
C ALA A 53 -13.67 10.74 -13.13
N ARG A 54 -14.15 11.04 -14.36
CA ARG A 54 -15.56 10.79 -14.72
C ARG A 54 -15.95 9.33 -14.60
N ARG A 55 -15.08 8.40 -14.98
CA ARG A 55 -15.33 6.97 -14.83
C ARG A 55 -15.35 6.56 -13.36
N MET A 56 -14.47 7.14 -12.55
CA MET A 56 -14.45 6.92 -11.11
C MET A 56 -15.74 7.40 -10.42
N ASP A 57 -16.34 8.48 -10.89
CA ASP A 57 -17.62 8.99 -10.36
C ASP A 57 -18.80 7.99 -10.53
N GLU A 58 -18.67 7.05 -11.45
CA GLU A 58 -19.66 5.98 -11.66
C GLU A 58 -19.54 4.85 -10.63
N LEU A 59 -18.35 4.65 -10.04
CA LEU A 59 -18.12 3.66 -8.99
C LEU A 59 -18.71 4.15 -7.67
N LYS A 60 -19.40 3.26 -6.97
CA LYS A 60 -20.02 3.58 -5.68
C LYS A 60 -19.53 2.65 -4.60
N GLY A 61 -19.10 3.23 -3.49
CA GLY A 61 -18.90 2.50 -2.26
C GLY A 61 -20.23 1.94 -1.73
N ALA A 62 -20.14 0.88 -0.96
CA ALA A 62 -21.27 0.20 -0.31
C ALA A 62 -20.81 -0.36 1.03
N ASP A 63 -21.68 -1.07 1.74
CA ASP A 63 -21.25 -1.84 2.90
C ASP A 63 -20.20 -2.87 2.48
N GLY A 64 -19.09 -2.90 3.19
CA GLY A 64 -17.91 -3.72 2.86
C GLY A 64 -17.11 -3.26 1.63
N VAL A 65 -17.48 -2.17 0.94
CA VAL A 65 -16.81 -1.69 -0.28
C VAL A 65 -16.44 -0.21 -0.16
N ARG A 66 -15.17 0.11 -0.33
CA ARG A 66 -14.66 1.46 -0.50
C ARG A 66 -14.03 1.63 -1.88
N ILE A 67 -14.04 2.85 -2.38
CA ILE A 67 -13.37 3.22 -3.63
C ILE A 67 -12.19 4.11 -3.27
N GLY A 68 -11.02 3.78 -3.78
CA GLY A 68 -9.78 4.51 -3.65
C GLY A 68 -9.22 4.91 -5.00
N ALA A 69 -8.25 5.79 -5.00
CA ALA A 69 -7.56 6.28 -6.18
C ALA A 69 -6.07 5.93 -6.11
N ALA A 70 -5.44 5.70 -7.26
CA ALA A 70 -3.99 5.69 -7.33
C ALA A 70 -3.48 6.52 -8.52
N ILE A 71 -2.44 7.27 -8.25
CA ILE A 71 -1.49 7.71 -9.26
C ILE A 71 -0.57 6.51 -9.50
N HIS A 72 -0.60 5.88 -10.68
CA HIS A 72 0.24 4.69 -10.86
C HIS A 72 1.69 4.96 -10.42
N SER A 73 2.32 5.98 -10.97
CA SER A 73 3.65 6.47 -10.60
C SER A 73 3.92 7.80 -11.28
N VAL A 74 4.99 8.50 -10.90
CA VAL A 74 5.42 9.71 -11.60
C VAL A 74 5.84 9.43 -13.06
N ARG A 75 6.21 8.19 -13.37
CA ARG A 75 6.52 7.75 -14.74
C ARG A 75 5.27 7.74 -15.62
N ALA A 76 4.18 7.27 -15.07
CA ALA A 76 2.96 6.94 -15.81
C ALA A 76 1.90 8.04 -15.83
N VAL A 77 2.04 9.05 -14.98
CA VAL A 77 1.09 10.17 -14.86
C VAL A 77 1.87 11.48 -14.83
N ASP A 78 1.48 12.45 -15.63
CA ASP A 78 2.08 13.78 -15.63
C ASP A 78 1.60 14.63 -14.46
N ALA A 79 2.29 15.73 -14.17
CA ALA A 79 2.03 16.58 -13.00
C ALA A 79 0.60 17.15 -12.95
N GLU A 80 0.04 17.56 -14.09
CA GLU A 80 -1.33 18.08 -14.17
C GLU A 80 -2.33 16.97 -13.86
N SER A 81 -2.15 15.82 -14.48
CA SER A 81 -2.99 14.63 -14.25
C SER A 81 -2.89 14.10 -12.82
N MET A 82 -1.70 14.13 -12.19
CA MET A 82 -1.53 13.77 -10.78
C MET A 82 -2.37 14.67 -9.86
N ARG A 83 -2.41 15.99 -10.11
CA ARG A 83 -3.25 16.92 -9.34
C ARG A 83 -4.74 16.60 -9.49
N ILE A 84 -5.19 16.23 -10.68
CA ILE A 84 -6.59 15.82 -10.91
C ILE A 84 -6.94 14.60 -10.06
N VAL A 85 -6.09 13.56 -10.08
CA VAL A 85 -6.30 12.35 -9.28
C VAL A 85 -6.30 12.64 -7.78
N ALA A 86 -5.34 13.41 -7.29
CA ALA A 86 -5.26 13.78 -5.87
C ALA A 86 -6.45 14.64 -5.43
N THR A 87 -6.90 15.58 -6.28
CA THR A 87 -8.10 16.39 -6.03
C THR A 87 -9.34 15.52 -5.93
N TRP A 88 -9.53 14.62 -6.90
CA TRP A 88 -10.65 13.67 -6.87
C TRP A 88 -10.66 12.84 -5.58
N ALA A 89 -9.51 12.30 -5.17
CA ALA A 89 -9.40 11.50 -3.95
C ALA A 89 -9.81 12.32 -2.71
N ARG A 90 -9.33 13.54 -2.57
CA ARG A 90 -9.65 14.44 -1.44
C ARG A 90 -11.12 14.85 -1.42
N GLU A 91 -11.71 15.20 -2.56
CA GLU A 91 -13.14 15.55 -2.67
C GLU A 91 -14.04 14.37 -2.27
N HIS A 92 -13.65 13.15 -2.60
CA HIS A 92 -14.39 11.93 -2.27
C HIS A 92 -13.97 11.32 -0.91
N ARG A 93 -13.00 11.90 -0.20
CA ARG A 93 -12.39 11.32 1.02
C ARG A 93 -11.94 9.89 0.82
N ALA A 94 -11.41 9.62 -0.36
CA ALA A 94 -10.92 8.33 -0.80
C ALA A 94 -9.43 8.17 -0.47
N PRO A 95 -8.95 6.97 -0.12
CA PRO A 95 -7.52 6.69 -0.03
C PRO A 95 -6.82 7.00 -1.35
N LEU A 96 -5.63 7.58 -1.27
CA LEU A 96 -4.76 7.87 -2.42
C LEU A 96 -3.47 7.07 -2.30
N HIS A 97 -3.13 6.31 -3.34
CA HIS A 97 -1.91 5.51 -3.38
C HIS A 97 -1.02 5.89 -4.56
N ILE A 98 0.29 5.62 -4.46
CA ILE A 98 1.25 5.80 -5.55
C ILE A 98 2.42 4.83 -5.39
N HIS A 99 2.90 4.19 -6.48
CA HIS A 99 4.24 3.58 -6.48
C HIS A 99 5.28 4.70 -6.53
N LEU A 100 6.18 4.73 -5.58
CA LEU A 100 7.13 5.82 -5.40
C LEU A 100 8.57 5.31 -5.27
N ALA A 101 9.43 5.74 -6.16
CA ALA A 101 10.87 5.49 -6.10
C ALA A 101 11.21 3.99 -5.89
N GLU A 102 10.44 3.11 -6.54
CA GLU A 102 10.64 1.66 -6.51
C GLU A 102 11.96 1.28 -7.19
N GLN A 103 12.18 1.82 -8.38
CA GLN A 103 13.35 1.52 -9.19
C GLN A 103 14.26 2.73 -9.33
N LEU A 104 15.58 2.49 -9.29
CA LEU A 104 16.57 3.55 -9.46
C LEU A 104 16.38 4.32 -10.78
N ALA A 105 16.00 3.61 -11.85
CA ALA A 105 15.74 4.22 -13.15
C ALA A 105 14.61 5.27 -13.12
N GLU A 106 13.59 5.10 -12.27
CA GLU A 106 12.53 6.10 -12.08
C GLU A 106 13.11 7.39 -11.49
N VAL A 107 13.95 7.25 -10.45
CA VAL A 107 14.59 8.42 -9.81
C VAL A 107 15.52 9.14 -10.76
N GLU A 108 16.36 8.41 -11.49
CA GLU A 108 17.30 8.97 -12.47
C GLU A 108 16.56 9.68 -13.61
N GLU A 109 15.48 9.09 -14.12
CA GLU A 109 14.66 9.70 -15.16
C GLU A 109 13.95 10.96 -14.64
N CYS A 110 13.41 10.94 -13.42
CA CYS A 110 12.76 12.09 -12.80
C CYS A 110 13.74 13.25 -12.59
N LEU A 111 14.93 12.98 -12.07
CA LEU A 111 16.00 13.99 -11.94
C LEU A 111 16.38 14.60 -13.31
N ARG A 112 16.44 13.79 -14.35
CA ARG A 112 16.80 14.25 -15.69
C ARG A 112 15.70 15.11 -16.34
N VAL A 113 14.42 14.75 -16.16
CA VAL A 113 13.27 15.38 -16.84
C VAL A 113 12.71 16.54 -16.01
N GLU A 114 12.50 16.33 -14.72
CA GLU A 114 11.84 17.25 -13.80
C GLU A 114 12.81 18.09 -12.96
N GLY A 115 14.11 17.69 -12.92
CA GLY A 115 15.14 18.36 -12.13
C GLY A 115 15.03 18.11 -10.61
N CYS A 116 14.21 17.16 -10.19
CA CYS A 116 13.97 16.82 -8.77
C CYS A 116 13.68 15.32 -8.61
N THR A 117 13.67 14.84 -7.37
CA THR A 117 13.29 13.45 -7.08
C THR A 117 11.77 13.23 -7.26
N PRO A 118 11.30 11.97 -7.38
CA PRO A 118 9.87 11.68 -7.38
C PRO A 118 9.12 12.26 -6.17
N THR A 119 9.70 12.19 -4.97
CA THR A 119 9.12 12.74 -3.74
C THR A 119 9.03 14.27 -3.80
N GLU A 120 10.11 14.94 -4.22
CA GLU A 120 10.14 16.40 -4.40
C GLU A 120 9.15 16.87 -5.47
N LEU A 121 8.92 16.05 -6.51
CA LEU A 121 7.89 16.30 -7.51
C LEU A 121 6.50 16.28 -6.87
N LEU A 122 6.19 15.27 -6.06
CA LEU A 122 4.90 15.19 -5.35
C LEU A 122 4.70 16.36 -4.38
N GLU A 123 5.76 16.78 -3.67
CA GLU A 123 5.71 17.97 -2.81
C GLU A 123 5.44 19.23 -3.60
N ARG A 124 6.16 19.46 -4.70
CA ARG A 124 5.96 20.60 -5.61
C ARG A 124 4.53 20.70 -6.12
N GLU A 125 3.91 19.56 -6.39
CA GLU A 125 2.55 19.47 -6.92
C GLU A 125 1.46 19.45 -5.80
N GLY A 126 1.86 19.55 -4.52
CA GLY A 126 0.94 19.58 -3.38
C GLY A 126 0.20 18.26 -3.15
N ILE A 127 0.82 17.13 -3.47
CA ILE A 127 0.22 15.80 -3.40
C ILE A 127 0.52 15.12 -2.08
N LEU A 128 1.68 15.41 -1.45
CA LEU A 128 2.02 14.83 -0.16
C LEU A 128 0.98 15.19 0.90
N GLY A 129 0.65 14.26 1.76
CA GLY A 129 -0.31 14.45 2.85
C GLY A 129 -0.65 13.15 3.56
N PRO A 130 -1.38 13.21 4.68
CA PRO A 130 -1.74 12.04 5.48
C PRO A 130 -2.77 11.12 4.80
N ASP A 131 -3.34 11.54 3.69
CA ASP A 131 -4.22 10.78 2.82
C ASP A 131 -3.48 9.93 1.78
N LEU A 132 -2.16 10.15 1.64
CA LEU A 132 -1.31 9.45 0.68
C LEU A 132 -0.64 8.22 1.29
N THR A 133 -0.66 7.12 0.56
CA THR A 133 0.18 5.94 0.79
C THR A 133 1.18 5.80 -0.35
N ALA A 134 2.46 5.92 -0.03
CA ALA A 134 3.57 5.70 -0.96
C ALA A 134 4.00 4.22 -0.88
N VAL A 135 3.88 3.51 -1.99
CA VAL A 135 4.24 2.09 -2.08
C VAL A 135 5.73 1.99 -2.43
N HIS A 136 6.43 1.07 -1.81
CA HIS A 136 7.87 0.77 -1.90
C HIS A 136 8.77 1.81 -1.25
N SER A 137 8.93 3.01 -1.83
CA SER A 137 9.81 4.09 -1.31
C SER A 137 11.26 3.63 -1.08
N ILE A 138 11.81 2.86 -2.04
CA ILE A 138 13.12 2.20 -1.91
C ILE A 138 14.27 3.19 -2.12
N HIS A 139 14.22 3.95 -3.21
CA HIS A 139 15.30 4.83 -3.65
C HIS A 139 15.08 6.28 -3.19
N VAL A 140 14.71 6.46 -1.92
CA VAL A 140 14.51 7.78 -1.29
C VAL A 140 15.79 8.24 -0.59
N ASN A 141 16.12 9.54 -0.72
CA ASN A 141 17.23 10.16 -0.02
C ASN A 141 16.80 10.80 1.32
N ALA A 142 17.73 11.37 2.10
CA ALA A 142 17.44 11.97 3.40
C ALA A 142 16.40 13.12 3.33
N ARG A 143 16.39 13.90 2.22
CA ARG A 143 15.40 14.96 2.02
C ARG A 143 14.03 14.38 1.72
N ASP A 144 13.96 13.35 0.87
CA ASP A 144 12.71 12.66 0.55
C ASP A 144 12.09 12.07 1.83
N ILE A 145 12.91 11.43 2.68
CA ILE A 145 12.47 10.87 3.98
C ILE A 145 11.88 11.98 4.87
N SER A 146 12.55 13.14 4.96
CA SER A 146 12.03 14.28 5.73
C SER A 146 10.70 14.77 5.18
N LEU A 147 10.58 14.94 3.86
CA LEU A 147 9.34 15.38 3.21
C LEU A 147 8.18 14.40 3.46
N LEU A 148 8.42 13.09 3.33
CA LEU A 148 7.41 12.06 3.58
C LEU A 148 6.96 12.06 5.04
N GLY A 149 7.90 12.17 5.99
CA GLY A 149 7.59 12.23 7.43
C GLY A 149 6.86 13.50 7.84
N ASP A 150 7.34 14.68 7.41
CA ASP A 150 6.73 15.97 7.72
C ASP A 150 5.27 16.06 7.22
N ASN A 151 4.97 15.38 6.11
CA ASN A 151 3.63 15.30 5.52
C ASN A 151 2.82 14.08 6.02
N GLN A 152 3.35 13.29 6.96
CA GLN A 152 2.69 12.13 7.55
C GLN A 152 2.20 11.09 6.51
N VAL A 153 2.97 10.92 5.44
CA VAL A 153 2.68 9.93 4.39
C VAL A 153 2.81 8.52 4.96
N SER A 154 1.87 7.64 4.63
CA SER A 154 2.01 6.22 4.93
C SER A 154 2.93 5.54 3.92
N ILE A 155 3.75 4.58 4.37
CA ILE A 155 4.65 3.81 3.52
C ILE A 155 4.15 2.36 3.47
N CYS A 156 3.86 1.85 2.29
CA CYS A 156 3.49 0.47 2.07
C CYS A 156 4.70 -0.31 1.53
N ALA A 157 5.33 -1.13 2.36
CA ALA A 157 6.38 -2.04 1.93
C ALA A 157 5.78 -3.35 1.41
N CYS A 158 6.30 -3.84 0.30
CA CYS A 158 5.88 -5.08 -0.34
C CYS A 158 7.07 -6.05 -0.39
N THR A 159 7.51 -6.48 0.80
CA THR A 159 8.83 -7.09 1.00
C THR A 159 9.04 -8.38 0.20
N THR A 160 7.99 -9.17 -0.02
CA THR A 160 8.10 -10.40 -0.83
C THR A 160 8.22 -10.08 -2.32
N THR A 161 7.46 -9.12 -2.83
CA THR A 161 7.58 -8.63 -4.22
C THR A 161 8.94 -7.99 -4.47
N GLU A 162 9.40 -7.13 -3.57
CA GLU A 162 10.70 -6.45 -3.67
C GLU A 162 11.87 -7.44 -3.71
N ARG A 163 11.78 -8.55 -2.95
CA ARG A 163 12.76 -9.64 -3.01
C ARG A 163 12.69 -10.41 -4.33
N ASP A 164 11.49 -10.66 -4.83
CA ASP A 164 11.22 -11.45 -6.04
C ASP A 164 11.71 -10.71 -7.29
N LEU A 165 11.49 -9.39 -7.34
CA LEU A 165 11.95 -8.51 -8.40
C LEU A 165 13.45 -8.15 -8.30
N GLY A 166 14.07 -8.42 -7.15
CA GLY A 166 15.47 -8.06 -6.90
C GLY A 166 15.67 -6.58 -6.63
N ASP A 167 14.63 -5.89 -6.17
CA ASP A 167 14.70 -4.51 -5.73
C ASP A 167 15.55 -4.38 -4.46
N ARG A 168 16.01 -3.17 -4.19
CA ARG A 168 16.78 -2.90 -2.99
C ARG A 168 15.86 -2.83 -1.76
N ILE A 169 16.47 -2.75 -0.60
CA ILE A 169 15.75 -2.64 0.67
C ILE A 169 15.46 -1.16 0.95
N ALA A 170 14.19 -0.80 1.09
CA ALA A 170 13.76 0.54 1.47
C ALA A 170 14.30 0.93 2.86
N PRO A 171 14.61 2.22 3.12
CA PRO A 171 15.13 2.67 4.43
C PRO A 171 13.99 2.81 5.46
N LEU A 172 13.25 1.72 5.72
CA LEU A 172 12.00 1.74 6.50
C LEU A 172 12.17 2.27 7.92
N THR A 173 13.29 1.94 8.58
CA THR A 173 13.58 2.48 9.92
C THR A 173 13.68 4.00 9.88
N ALA A 174 14.40 4.57 8.92
CA ALA A 174 14.54 6.02 8.81
C ALA A 174 13.21 6.71 8.45
N LEU A 175 12.37 6.06 7.62
CA LEU A 175 11.02 6.55 7.30
C LEU A 175 10.11 6.54 8.54
N ALA A 176 10.14 5.46 9.33
CA ALA A 176 9.40 5.39 10.59
C ALA A 176 9.88 6.43 11.61
N ASP A 177 11.20 6.59 11.77
CA ASP A 177 11.80 7.60 12.65
C ASP A 177 11.43 9.03 12.23
N ALA A 178 11.20 9.27 10.93
CA ALA A 178 10.74 10.55 10.41
C ALA A 178 9.24 10.80 10.63
N GLY A 179 8.48 9.80 11.09
CA GLY A 179 7.04 9.91 11.39
C GLY A 179 6.10 9.28 10.37
N CYS A 180 6.61 8.55 9.38
CA CYS A 180 5.78 7.79 8.45
C CYS A 180 5.16 6.58 9.15
N ALA A 181 3.87 6.32 8.91
CA ALA A 181 3.23 5.08 9.32
C ALA A 181 3.61 3.96 8.34
N LEU A 182 4.19 2.86 8.85
CA LEU A 182 4.48 1.70 8.01
C LEU A 182 3.22 0.84 7.84
N THR A 183 3.02 0.36 6.63
CA THR A 183 2.01 -0.63 6.23
C THR A 183 2.64 -1.70 5.35
N VAL A 184 1.92 -2.76 5.05
CA VAL A 184 2.42 -3.85 4.20
C VAL A 184 1.39 -4.26 3.16
N GLY A 185 1.87 -4.81 2.06
CA GLY A 185 1.06 -5.36 0.98
C GLY A 185 1.78 -6.52 0.29
N SER A 186 1.03 -7.47 -0.27
CA SER A 186 1.59 -8.59 -1.03
C SER A 186 1.89 -8.25 -2.50
N ASP A 187 1.42 -7.09 -2.96
CA ASP A 187 1.63 -6.53 -4.30
C ASP A 187 1.40 -7.55 -5.43
N SER A 188 2.44 -8.04 -6.08
CA SER A 188 2.34 -8.97 -7.22
C SER A 188 1.67 -10.33 -6.90
N ASN A 189 1.29 -10.57 -5.65
CA ASN A 189 0.69 -11.81 -5.17
C ASN A 189 1.56 -13.07 -5.35
N ALA A 190 2.88 -12.92 -5.46
CA ALA A 190 3.82 -14.04 -5.48
C ALA A 190 3.78 -14.83 -4.15
N VAL A 191 3.70 -14.08 -3.03
CA VAL A 191 3.40 -14.61 -1.70
C VAL A 191 2.20 -13.84 -1.13
N ILE A 192 1.14 -14.55 -0.71
CA ILE A 192 -0.04 -13.95 -0.09
C ILE A 192 -0.04 -14.32 1.39
N ASP A 193 0.79 -13.64 2.18
CA ASP A 193 0.93 -13.84 3.63
C ASP A 193 1.34 -12.52 4.31
N ILE A 194 0.37 -11.81 4.84
CA ILE A 194 0.59 -10.51 5.50
C ILE A 194 1.48 -10.62 6.75
N LEU A 195 1.52 -11.78 7.41
CA LEU A 195 2.45 -12.01 8.54
C LEU A 195 3.90 -12.14 8.04
N GLU A 196 4.10 -12.72 6.85
CA GLU A 196 5.41 -12.73 6.21
C GLU A 196 5.85 -11.33 5.76
N GLU A 197 4.95 -10.54 5.19
CA GLU A 197 5.23 -9.14 4.84
C GLU A 197 5.63 -8.32 6.07
N ALA A 198 4.87 -8.42 7.17
CA ALA A 198 5.18 -7.74 8.43
C ALA A 198 6.54 -8.16 9.00
N ARG A 199 6.85 -9.45 8.96
CA ARG A 199 8.18 -9.97 9.36
C ARG A 199 9.28 -9.41 8.49
N GLY A 200 9.01 -9.25 7.20
CA GLY A 200 9.92 -8.69 6.21
C GLY A 200 10.43 -7.30 6.60
N LEU A 201 9.56 -6.44 7.15
CA LEU A 201 9.95 -5.10 7.61
C LEU A 201 11.19 -5.11 8.51
N GLU A 202 11.24 -6.00 9.48
CA GLU A 202 12.39 -6.09 10.39
C GLU A 202 13.55 -6.90 9.78
N VAL A 203 13.25 -8.05 9.14
CA VAL A 203 14.30 -8.98 8.68
C VAL A 203 15.16 -8.35 7.59
N ASP A 204 14.58 -7.61 6.67
CA ASP A 204 15.32 -6.94 5.61
C ASP A 204 16.14 -5.75 6.14
N GLN A 205 15.60 -4.98 7.11
CA GLN A 205 16.38 -3.94 7.80
C GLN A 205 17.58 -4.53 8.55
N ARG A 206 17.45 -5.70 9.19
CA ARG A 206 18.60 -6.40 9.81
C ARG A 206 19.68 -6.72 8.79
N ARG A 207 19.30 -7.19 7.62
CA ARG A 207 20.25 -7.52 6.54
C ARG A 207 20.91 -6.29 5.96
N ALA A 208 20.16 -5.20 5.79
CA ALA A 208 20.68 -3.94 5.27
C ALA A 208 21.67 -3.25 6.24
N THR A 209 21.38 -3.31 7.55
CA THR A 209 22.10 -2.51 8.56
C THR A 209 23.07 -3.32 9.41
N GLY A 210 22.96 -4.64 9.47
CA GLY A 210 23.68 -5.51 10.41
C GLY A 210 23.25 -5.35 11.88
N ARG A 211 22.16 -4.62 12.14
CA ARG A 211 21.60 -4.39 13.48
C ARG A 211 20.39 -5.29 13.72
N ARG A 212 19.94 -5.40 14.97
CA ARG A 212 18.75 -6.16 15.39
C ARG A 212 17.81 -5.27 16.17
N VAL A 213 16.52 -5.62 16.15
CA VAL A 213 15.46 -4.89 16.86
C VAL A 213 15.44 -3.44 16.37
N LEU A 214 15.15 -3.27 15.10
CA LEU A 214 14.99 -1.97 14.45
C LEU A 214 13.53 -1.53 14.50
N HIS A 215 12.61 -2.51 14.54
CA HIS A 215 11.18 -2.32 14.76
C HIS A 215 10.71 -3.22 15.90
N GLU A 216 9.93 -2.65 16.82
CA GLU A 216 9.31 -3.44 17.87
C GLU A 216 8.20 -4.34 17.29
N PRO A 217 7.96 -5.52 17.89
CA PRO A 217 6.95 -6.46 17.38
C PRO A 217 5.55 -5.87 17.25
N GLU A 218 5.18 -4.95 18.13
CA GLU A 218 3.91 -4.22 18.11
C GLU A 218 3.80 -3.30 16.88
N GLU A 219 4.92 -2.72 16.43
CA GLU A 219 4.96 -1.90 15.22
C GLU A 219 4.74 -2.77 13.98
N LEU A 220 5.36 -3.97 13.93
CA LEU A 220 5.16 -4.93 12.86
C LEU A 220 3.70 -5.39 12.77
N LEU A 221 3.08 -5.68 13.91
CA LEU A 221 1.66 -6.04 13.96
C LEU A 221 0.76 -4.87 13.56
N SER A 222 1.10 -3.65 13.99
CA SER A 222 0.36 -2.44 13.60
C SER A 222 0.42 -2.19 12.10
N ALA A 223 1.56 -2.45 11.46
CA ALA A 223 1.70 -2.34 10.00
C ALA A 223 0.78 -3.32 9.25
N ALA A 224 0.63 -4.54 9.78
CA ALA A 224 -0.24 -5.58 9.22
C ALA A 224 -1.73 -5.42 9.56
N THR A 225 -2.08 -4.50 10.45
CA THR A 225 -3.45 -4.35 10.97
C THR A 225 -3.93 -2.89 10.89
N VAL A 226 -3.85 -2.13 11.98
CA VAL A 226 -4.46 -0.79 12.10
C VAL A 226 -3.92 0.20 11.08
N ASN A 227 -2.62 0.20 10.79
CA ASN A 227 -2.04 1.11 9.81
C ASN A 227 -2.50 0.75 8.39
N GLY A 228 -2.48 -0.54 8.04
CA GLY A 228 -2.98 -1.04 6.75
C GLY A 228 -4.45 -0.70 6.54
N MET A 229 -5.30 -0.95 7.54
CA MET A 229 -6.73 -0.62 7.46
C MET A 229 -6.96 0.88 7.30
N ARG A 230 -6.20 1.72 8.00
CA ARG A 230 -6.26 3.18 7.85
C ARG A 230 -5.83 3.63 6.46
N ALA A 231 -4.74 3.08 5.92
CA ALA A 231 -4.28 3.36 4.55
C ALA A 231 -5.30 2.97 3.48
N LEU A 232 -6.18 1.99 3.78
CA LEU A 232 -7.31 1.58 2.95
C LEU A 232 -8.61 2.33 3.27
N GLY A 233 -8.57 3.30 4.18
CA GLY A 233 -9.70 4.14 4.56
C GLY A 233 -10.68 3.49 5.55
N TRP A 234 -10.32 2.40 6.23
CA TRP A 234 -11.18 1.72 7.20
C TRP A 234 -10.82 2.09 8.64
N ASP A 235 -11.84 2.30 9.46
CA ASP A 235 -11.70 2.44 10.90
C ASP A 235 -11.80 1.05 11.55
N ALA A 236 -10.70 0.28 11.40
CA ALA A 236 -10.58 -1.13 11.76
C ALA A 236 -9.13 -1.49 12.10
N GLY A 237 -8.86 -2.78 12.36
CA GLY A 237 -7.52 -3.30 12.65
C GLY A 237 -7.16 -3.33 14.13
N GLU A 238 -8.11 -3.00 15.02
CA GLU A 238 -7.96 -3.09 16.47
C GLU A 238 -9.15 -3.84 17.09
N LEU A 239 -8.88 -4.67 18.07
CA LEU A 239 -9.93 -5.29 18.91
C LEU A 239 -10.33 -4.31 20.02
N ARG A 240 -11.19 -3.35 19.69
CA ARG A 240 -11.66 -2.30 20.60
C ARG A 240 -13.17 -2.06 20.41
N VAL A 241 -13.87 -1.76 21.48
CA VAL A 241 -15.31 -1.42 21.40
C VAL A 241 -15.54 -0.25 20.45
N GLY A 242 -16.44 -0.43 19.49
CA GLY A 242 -16.79 0.55 18.46
C GLY A 242 -16.05 0.40 17.14
N MET A 243 -15.03 -0.47 17.08
CA MET A 243 -14.33 -0.82 15.84
C MET A 243 -15.08 -1.92 15.08
N LEU A 244 -14.76 -2.07 13.79
CA LEU A 244 -15.26 -3.20 13.01
C LEU A 244 -14.78 -4.52 13.60
N ALA A 245 -15.68 -5.49 13.69
CA ALA A 245 -15.40 -6.83 14.23
C ALA A 245 -14.74 -7.73 13.16
N ASP A 246 -13.56 -7.31 12.70
CA ASP A 246 -12.76 -8.02 11.72
C ASP A 246 -11.51 -8.57 12.42
N PHE A 247 -11.37 -9.89 12.49
CA PHE A 247 -10.23 -10.53 13.13
C PHE A 247 -9.96 -11.93 12.60
N ILE A 248 -8.77 -12.43 12.85
CA ILE A 248 -8.37 -13.80 12.57
C ILE A 248 -8.08 -14.54 13.86
N THR A 249 -8.25 -15.86 13.85
CA THR A 249 -7.79 -16.77 14.89
C THR A 249 -6.58 -17.54 14.38
N LEU A 250 -5.52 -17.56 15.18
CA LEU A 250 -4.30 -18.32 14.91
C LEU A 250 -4.24 -19.54 15.81
N GLU A 251 -4.01 -20.72 15.24
CA GLU A 251 -3.83 -21.94 16.01
C GLU A 251 -2.34 -22.17 16.32
N GLN A 252 -2.04 -22.36 17.58
CA GLN A 252 -0.72 -22.74 18.04
C GLN A 252 -0.51 -24.25 17.90
N THR A 253 -0.15 -24.75 16.72
CA THR A 253 0.11 -26.17 16.47
C THR A 253 1.48 -26.65 16.97
N ARG A 254 2.39 -25.74 17.29
CA ARG A 254 3.79 -26.04 17.70
C ARG A 254 3.98 -25.76 19.19
N ASN A 255 4.12 -26.80 19.98
CA ASN A 255 4.22 -26.78 21.46
C ASN A 255 5.51 -26.14 22.03
N HIS A 256 6.18 -25.23 21.33
CA HIS A 256 7.47 -24.71 21.77
C HIS A 256 7.38 -23.43 22.61
N TRP A 257 6.22 -22.78 22.67
CA TRP A 257 6.06 -21.48 23.29
C TRP A 257 4.98 -21.55 24.37
N ARG A 258 5.36 -21.16 25.60
CA ARG A 258 4.45 -21.21 26.76
C ARG A 258 3.63 -19.94 26.96
N GLU A 259 4.08 -18.83 26.36
CA GLU A 259 3.43 -17.53 26.49
C GLU A 259 3.31 -16.87 25.09
N LEU A 260 2.11 -16.37 24.79
CA LEU A 260 1.87 -15.58 23.58
C LEU A 260 2.26 -14.12 23.88
N THR A 261 3.27 -13.63 23.15
CA THR A 261 3.70 -12.24 23.19
C THR A 261 3.56 -11.64 21.79
N PRO A 262 3.51 -10.29 21.64
CA PRO A 262 3.54 -9.66 20.32
C PRO A 262 4.71 -10.12 19.45
N ALA A 263 5.90 -10.31 20.06
CA ALA A 263 7.06 -10.86 19.36
C ALA A 263 6.78 -12.25 18.80
N TYR A 264 6.06 -13.09 19.55
CA TYR A 264 5.71 -14.41 19.08
C TYR A 264 4.69 -14.36 17.93
N LEU A 265 3.70 -13.49 17.99
CA LEU A 265 2.73 -13.28 16.91
C LEU A 265 3.44 -12.82 15.63
N ALA A 266 4.35 -11.86 15.72
CA ALA A 266 5.07 -11.33 14.56
C ALA A 266 6.02 -12.34 13.91
N TYR A 267 6.68 -13.22 14.71
CA TYR A 267 7.73 -14.10 14.20
C TYR A 267 7.39 -15.59 14.15
N GLY A 268 6.40 -16.03 14.92
CA GLY A 268 6.07 -17.44 15.13
C GLY A 268 4.96 -17.99 14.23
N PHE A 269 4.14 -17.12 13.65
CA PHE A 269 2.98 -17.48 12.83
C PHE A 269 3.13 -17.11 11.36
N SER A 270 2.34 -17.74 10.54
CA SER A 270 2.18 -17.50 9.11
C SER A 270 0.70 -17.61 8.73
N GLY A 271 0.33 -17.27 7.52
CA GLY A 271 -1.04 -17.44 7.02
C GLY A 271 -1.57 -18.88 7.12
N ARG A 272 -0.68 -19.88 7.19
CA ARG A 272 -1.06 -21.30 7.36
C ARG A 272 -1.58 -21.65 8.77
N ASP A 273 -1.30 -20.79 9.73
CA ASP A 273 -1.72 -20.98 11.12
C ASP A 273 -3.10 -20.32 11.39
N VAL A 274 -3.69 -19.66 10.37
CA VAL A 274 -5.02 -19.05 10.45
C VAL A 274 -6.07 -20.14 10.37
N THR A 275 -6.92 -20.22 11.41
CA THR A 275 -8.02 -21.20 11.50
C THR A 275 -9.39 -20.59 11.26
N ASN A 276 -9.57 -19.33 11.63
CA ASN A 276 -10.82 -18.63 11.35
C ASN A 276 -10.54 -17.20 10.86
N VAL A 277 -11.38 -16.74 9.96
CA VAL A 277 -11.47 -15.34 9.54
C VAL A 277 -12.88 -14.84 9.82
N VAL A 278 -12.98 -13.76 10.57
CA VAL A 278 -14.24 -13.10 10.92
C VAL A 278 -14.23 -11.70 10.32
N VAL A 279 -15.30 -11.35 9.59
CA VAL A 279 -15.49 -10.03 8.97
C VAL A 279 -16.86 -9.49 9.37
N GLY A 280 -16.88 -8.31 10.00
CA GLY A 280 -18.12 -7.71 10.51
C GLY A 280 -18.85 -8.56 11.56
N GLY A 281 -18.13 -9.44 12.27
CA GLY A 281 -18.70 -10.38 13.23
C GLY A 281 -19.19 -11.70 12.63
N GLU A 282 -19.15 -11.88 11.31
CA GLU A 282 -19.54 -13.10 10.61
C GLU A 282 -18.29 -13.93 10.26
N THR A 283 -18.34 -15.24 10.51
CA THR A 283 -17.24 -16.15 10.13
C THR A 283 -17.30 -16.43 8.64
N VAL A 284 -16.27 -15.99 7.90
CA VAL A 284 -16.16 -16.15 6.44
C VAL A 284 -15.25 -17.32 6.05
N VAL A 285 -14.28 -17.68 6.93
CA VAL A 285 -13.42 -18.85 6.77
C VAL A 285 -13.36 -19.60 8.10
N GLN A 286 -13.47 -20.94 8.02
CA GLN A 286 -13.24 -21.85 9.13
C GLN A 286 -12.48 -23.06 8.60
N ALA A 287 -11.23 -23.29 9.09
CA ALA A 287 -10.36 -24.41 8.72
C ALA A 287 -10.54 -25.60 9.67
#